data_6b874ac4512647c1f390dc6fd6e8037d
#
_entry.id   6b874ac4512647c1f390dc6fd6e8037d
#
_cell.length_a   1.000
_cell.length_b   1.000
_cell.length_c   1.000
_cell.angle_alpha   90.00
_cell.angle_beta   90.00
_cell.angle_gamma   90.00
#
_symmetry.space_group_name_H-M   'P 1'
#
loop_
_entity.id
_entity.type
_entity.pdbx_description
1 polymer ?
#
loop_
_entity_poly.entity_id
_entity_poly.type
_entity_poly.pdbx_seq_one_letter_code
_entity_poly.pdbx_strand_id
1 'polypeptide(L)'
;MPSMSAQSDQQLYRAAFYDGKSAVRHDVGVRLRDTALDIVTPAGEVVAQWPYDEVVFADQGSGGYRVAKVDSEARLVFKDPAAFEALRVRAPDMHTSHKRARRGMVLAIAATVAILIGGYLATPVLTSAIVAMTPLSFEVKLGRNYANSIVDLVGGKDGKGVCESNTGALALAKIVKELSRHTHSPAPYEVRVLDVKMVNAVALPGGFIFVFRGLLDAAQSQDELVGVLAHEMAHVDQRHPMQALVRSYGISLLSDMMFGGSAMGGVSSTLMSTSYSRNAEEAADSAAVETLHKANLSTQGLADFFARLAAQEEDGGLGLPGFLSTHPDTGVRERRARMPSGQGRAILRDGEWKALREICT
;
A
#
# COMPACT_ATOMS: atom_id res chain seq x y z
N MET A 1 -19.54 58.34 47.25
CA MET A 1 -20.16 57.35 46.38
C MET A 1 -19.48 56.01 46.69
N PRO A 2 -20.17 55.00 47.22
CA PRO A 2 -19.56 53.68 47.42
C PRO A 2 -19.38 53.02 46.07
N SER A 3 -18.19 52.43 45.84
CA SER A 3 -17.78 51.84 44.58
C SER A 3 -18.69 50.69 44.19
N MET A 4 -19.10 50.62 42.93
CA MET A 4 -19.95 49.56 42.35
C MET A 4 -19.34 48.15 42.51
N SER A 5 -18.06 48.00 42.90
CA SER A 5 -17.36 46.71 43.13
C SER A 5 -17.78 46.02 44.44
N ALA A 6 -18.14 46.72 45.47
CA ALA A 6 -18.47 46.13 46.79
C ALA A 6 -19.87 45.48 46.86
N GLN A 7 -20.80 45.85 45.99
CA GLN A 7 -22.17 45.29 45.96
C GLN A 7 -22.26 43.93 45.20
N SER A 8 -21.34 43.65 44.29
CA SER A 8 -21.36 42.42 43.48
C SER A 8 -20.84 41.19 44.26
N ASP A 9 -20.04 41.37 45.29
CA ASP A 9 -19.43 40.30 46.08
C ASP A 9 -20.38 39.60 47.08
N GLN A 10 -21.55 40.19 47.33
CA GLN A 10 -22.56 39.66 48.27
C GLN A 10 -23.74 38.96 47.57
N GLN A 11 -23.81 39.00 46.24
CA GLN A 11 -24.92 38.40 45.52
C GLN A 11 -24.78 36.87 45.52
N LEU A 12 -25.84 36.21 46.05
CA LEU A 12 -25.91 34.75 46.16
C LEU A 12 -26.86 34.20 45.09
N TYR A 13 -26.35 33.38 44.19
CA TYR A 13 -27.14 32.73 43.15
C TYR A 13 -27.52 31.31 43.56
N ARG A 14 -28.78 30.92 43.34
CA ARG A 14 -29.23 29.55 43.63
C ARG A 14 -28.81 28.56 42.54
N ALA A 15 -28.27 27.42 42.97
CA ALA A 15 -27.91 26.32 42.09
C ALA A 15 -28.16 24.96 42.75
N ALA A 16 -28.24 23.93 41.92
CA ALA A 16 -28.15 22.57 42.40
C ALA A 16 -26.68 22.08 42.25
N PHE A 17 -26.12 21.55 43.30
CA PHE A 17 -24.78 21.00 43.35
C PHE A 17 -24.81 19.46 43.44
N TYR A 18 -23.99 18.82 42.63
CA TYR A 18 -23.69 17.39 42.68
C TYR A 18 -22.22 17.25 42.96
N ASP A 19 -21.88 16.52 44.01
CA ASP A 19 -20.49 16.42 44.49
C ASP A 19 -19.59 15.46 43.66
N GLY A 20 -20.18 14.73 42.71
CA GLY A 20 -19.48 13.71 41.91
C GLY A 20 -19.16 12.44 42.66
N LYS A 21 -19.53 12.33 43.95
CA LYS A 21 -19.30 11.12 44.77
C LYS A 21 -20.61 10.39 45.04
N SER A 22 -21.71 11.11 45.02
CA SER A 22 -23.05 10.58 45.22
C SER A 22 -24.02 11.13 44.17
N ALA A 23 -25.14 10.43 43.95
CA ALA A 23 -26.22 10.93 43.09
C ALA A 23 -27.13 11.95 43.82
N VAL A 24 -26.75 12.38 45.00
CA VAL A 24 -27.57 13.29 45.84
C VAL A 24 -27.46 14.71 45.29
N ARG A 25 -28.62 15.33 45.11
CA ARG A 25 -28.74 16.75 44.77
C ARG A 25 -28.71 17.59 46.02
N HIS A 26 -27.80 18.57 46.06
CA HIS A 26 -27.75 19.57 47.13
C HIS A 26 -28.18 20.92 46.58
N ASP A 27 -29.20 21.54 47.22
CA ASP A 27 -29.58 22.92 46.89
C ASP A 27 -28.61 23.86 47.63
N VAL A 28 -27.87 24.66 46.85
CA VAL A 28 -26.75 25.48 47.31
C VAL A 28 -26.89 26.92 46.85
N GLY A 29 -26.17 27.81 47.51
CA GLY A 29 -25.86 29.14 47.02
C GLY A 29 -24.52 29.16 46.32
N VAL A 30 -24.39 29.97 45.26
CA VAL A 30 -23.13 30.23 44.60
C VAL A 30 -22.80 31.70 44.72
N ARG A 31 -21.64 32.00 45.28
CA ARG A 31 -21.09 33.36 45.40
C ARG A 31 -19.93 33.52 44.46
N LEU A 32 -19.98 34.53 43.60
CA LEU A 32 -18.93 34.79 42.63
C LEU A 32 -17.93 35.77 43.27
N ARG A 33 -16.70 35.27 43.52
CA ARG A 33 -15.53 36.05 43.95
C ARG A 33 -14.75 36.57 42.76
N ASP A 34 -13.68 37.30 43.01
CA ASP A 34 -12.84 37.85 41.95
C ASP A 34 -12.12 36.77 41.12
N THR A 35 -11.67 35.66 41.74
CA THR A 35 -10.87 34.61 41.08
C THR A 35 -11.49 33.22 41.11
N ALA A 36 -12.58 33.05 41.88
CA ALA A 36 -13.21 31.75 42.10
C ALA A 36 -14.70 31.91 42.39
N LEU A 37 -15.47 30.83 42.29
CA LEU A 37 -16.80 30.73 42.83
C LEU A 37 -16.82 29.91 44.13
N ASP A 38 -17.54 30.40 45.15
CA ASP A 38 -17.80 29.64 46.37
C ASP A 38 -19.15 28.96 46.27
N ILE A 39 -19.20 27.68 46.60
CA ILE A 39 -20.43 26.89 46.75
C ILE A 39 -20.74 26.87 48.24
N VAL A 40 -21.88 27.40 48.61
CA VAL A 40 -22.24 27.57 50.03
C VAL A 40 -23.53 26.85 50.36
N THR A 41 -23.61 26.29 51.55
CA THR A 41 -24.86 25.72 52.10
C THR A 41 -25.92 26.81 52.34
N PRO A 42 -27.20 26.46 52.52
CA PRO A 42 -28.20 27.41 52.96
C PRO A 42 -27.88 28.07 54.30
N ALA A 43 -27.04 27.47 55.13
CA ALA A 43 -26.54 28.01 56.39
C ALA A 43 -25.36 29.00 56.20
N GLY A 44 -24.85 29.17 54.97
CA GLY A 44 -23.78 30.11 54.65
C GLY A 44 -22.35 29.51 54.72
N GLU A 45 -22.20 28.20 54.99
CA GLU A 45 -20.92 27.52 55.04
C GLU A 45 -20.41 27.19 53.65
N VAL A 46 -19.11 27.43 53.37
CA VAL A 46 -18.49 27.11 52.10
C VAL A 46 -18.18 25.61 52.04
N VAL A 47 -18.83 24.89 51.13
CA VAL A 47 -18.63 23.46 50.94
C VAL A 47 -17.59 23.15 49.85
N ALA A 48 -17.42 24.06 48.88
CA ALA A 48 -16.39 23.95 47.86
C ALA A 48 -16.08 25.33 47.26
N GLN A 49 -14.86 25.47 46.75
CA GLN A 49 -14.42 26.64 46.01
C GLN A 49 -13.82 26.18 44.67
N TRP A 50 -14.29 26.77 43.59
CA TRP A 50 -13.82 26.48 42.24
C TRP A 50 -13.17 27.71 41.62
N PRO A 51 -11.82 27.66 41.34
CA PRO A 51 -11.15 28.67 40.57
C PRO A 51 -11.77 28.77 39.17
N TYR A 52 -11.84 29.96 38.58
CA TYR A 52 -12.52 30.16 37.29
C TYR A 52 -11.83 29.46 36.14
N ASP A 53 -10.50 29.23 36.19
CA ASP A 53 -9.72 28.46 35.22
C ASP A 53 -10.01 26.96 35.27
N GLU A 54 -10.60 26.47 36.37
CA GLU A 54 -11.04 25.08 36.52
C GLU A 54 -12.54 24.88 36.21
N VAL A 55 -13.27 25.96 35.87
CA VAL A 55 -14.70 25.92 35.59
C VAL A 55 -14.93 25.71 34.08
N VAL A 56 -15.71 24.70 33.72
CA VAL A 56 -16.06 24.42 32.32
C VAL A 56 -17.59 24.38 32.16
N PHE A 57 -18.07 24.90 31.04
CA PHE A 57 -19.45 24.74 30.64
C PHE A 57 -19.64 23.34 30.06
N ALA A 58 -20.51 22.55 30.67
CA ALA A 58 -20.77 21.19 30.23
C ALA A 58 -21.83 21.15 29.13
N ASP A 59 -23.04 21.62 29.44
CA ASP A 59 -24.13 21.70 28.46
C ASP A 59 -25.28 22.63 28.99
N GLN A 60 -26.27 22.85 28.11
CA GLN A 60 -27.55 23.43 28.45
C GLN A 60 -28.65 22.39 28.20
N GLY A 61 -29.24 21.87 29.28
CA GLY A 61 -30.33 20.91 29.20
C GLY A 61 -31.67 21.48 29.67
N SER A 62 -32.72 20.65 29.62
CA SER A 62 -34.04 21.01 30.14
C SER A 62 -34.08 21.42 31.62
N GLY A 63 -33.03 21.08 32.39
CA GLY A 63 -32.84 21.39 33.79
C GLY A 63 -32.08 22.70 34.09
N GLY A 64 -31.55 23.37 33.07
CA GLY A 64 -30.77 24.61 33.21
C GLY A 64 -29.34 24.48 32.63
N TYR A 65 -28.50 25.46 32.99
CA TYR A 65 -27.10 25.55 32.56
C TYR A 65 -26.21 24.71 33.47
N ARG A 66 -25.50 23.73 32.91
CA ARG A 66 -24.61 22.85 33.67
C ARG A 66 -23.16 23.31 33.55
N VAL A 67 -22.56 23.44 34.71
CA VAL A 67 -21.16 23.84 34.87
C VAL A 67 -20.44 22.74 35.64
N ALA A 68 -19.28 22.33 35.19
CA ALA A 68 -18.47 21.32 35.83
C ALA A 68 -17.11 21.87 36.25
N LYS A 69 -16.44 21.17 37.16
CA LYS A 69 -15.06 21.41 37.50
C LYS A 69 -14.15 20.51 36.66
N VAL A 70 -13.06 21.04 36.13
CA VAL A 70 -12.04 20.24 35.42
C VAL A 70 -11.54 19.12 36.31
N ASP A 71 -11.33 17.95 35.73
CA ASP A 71 -10.84 16.72 36.41
C ASP A 71 -11.69 16.29 37.62
N SER A 72 -12.99 16.63 37.62
CA SER A 72 -13.92 16.25 38.66
C SER A 72 -15.29 15.89 38.08
N GLU A 73 -15.97 14.94 38.71
CA GLU A 73 -17.38 14.63 38.40
C GLU A 73 -18.39 15.61 39.04
N ALA A 74 -17.89 16.58 39.81
CA ALA A 74 -18.71 17.57 40.45
C ALA A 74 -19.37 18.54 39.47
N ARG A 75 -20.64 18.88 39.66
CA ARG A 75 -21.45 19.72 38.75
C ARG A 75 -22.31 20.68 39.49
N LEU A 76 -22.43 21.90 38.92
CA LEU A 76 -23.40 22.89 39.30
C LEU A 76 -24.45 23.05 38.19
N VAL A 77 -25.70 23.17 38.56
CA VAL A 77 -26.82 23.43 37.63
C VAL A 77 -27.52 24.72 38.04
N PHE A 78 -27.44 25.73 37.19
CA PHE A 78 -28.11 27.01 37.35
C PHE A 78 -29.43 26.97 36.57
N LYS A 79 -30.54 27.25 37.26
CA LYS A 79 -31.84 27.42 36.60
C LYS A 79 -32.05 28.82 36.09
N ASP A 80 -31.44 29.80 36.76
CA ASP A 80 -31.52 31.20 36.42
C ASP A 80 -30.49 31.59 35.36
N PRO A 81 -30.93 32.06 34.16
CA PRO A 81 -30.03 32.54 33.14
C PRO A 81 -29.12 33.68 33.59
N ALA A 82 -29.61 34.56 34.46
CA ALA A 82 -28.86 35.70 34.97
C ALA A 82 -27.65 35.24 35.82
N ALA A 83 -27.83 34.18 36.60
CA ALA A 83 -26.77 33.59 37.41
C ALA A 83 -25.65 33.00 36.50
N PHE A 84 -26.02 32.33 35.41
CA PHE A 84 -25.09 31.78 34.45
C PHE A 84 -24.36 32.88 33.68
N GLU A 85 -25.03 33.93 33.24
CA GLU A 85 -24.41 35.07 32.58
C GLU A 85 -23.44 35.83 33.50
N ALA A 86 -23.77 36.01 34.75
CA ALA A 86 -22.85 36.59 35.73
C ALA A 86 -21.58 35.76 35.92
N LEU A 87 -21.71 34.42 35.91
CA LEU A 87 -20.57 33.51 35.94
C LEU A 87 -19.75 33.60 34.64
N ARG A 88 -20.41 33.68 33.48
CA ARG A 88 -19.77 33.78 32.19
C ARG A 88 -18.91 35.04 32.03
N VAL A 89 -19.35 36.14 32.58
CA VAL A 89 -18.57 37.38 32.58
C VAL A 89 -17.29 37.26 33.41
N ARG A 90 -17.33 36.51 34.53
CA ARG A 90 -16.17 36.33 35.42
C ARG A 90 -15.26 35.15 35.02
N ALA A 91 -15.78 34.19 34.27
CA ALA A 91 -15.06 33.05 33.72
C ALA A 91 -15.12 33.08 32.19
N PRO A 92 -14.49 34.03 31.48
CA PRO A 92 -14.59 34.17 30.02
C PRO A 92 -13.97 32.99 29.28
N ASP A 93 -13.03 32.27 29.89
CA ASP A 93 -12.35 31.07 29.33
C ASP A 93 -13.11 29.77 29.60
N MET A 94 -14.28 29.81 30.22
CA MET A 94 -15.08 28.62 30.54
C MET A 94 -15.43 27.75 29.34
N HIS A 95 -15.37 28.27 28.10
CA HIS A 95 -15.59 27.53 26.85
C HIS A 95 -14.32 26.98 26.21
N THR A 96 -13.12 27.23 26.76
CA THR A 96 -11.86 26.90 26.13
C THR A 96 -11.50 25.41 26.20
N SER A 97 -12.10 24.66 27.15
CA SER A 97 -11.80 23.21 27.27
C SER A 97 -12.16 22.42 26.00
N HIS A 98 -13.29 22.71 25.37
CA HIS A 98 -13.71 22.09 24.12
C HIS A 98 -12.79 22.48 22.94
N LYS A 99 -12.29 23.72 22.94
CA LYS A 99 -11.34 24.16 21.88
C LYS A 99 -9.99 23.47 22.01
N ARG A 100 -9.48 23.26 23.24
CA ARG A 100 -8.22 22.53 23.49
C ARG A 100 -8.35 21.06 23.13
N ALA A 101 -9.43 20.38 23.56
CA ALA A 101 -9.72 18.99 23.21
C ALA A 101 -9.86 18.80 21.69
N ARG A 102 -10.60 19.70 21.01
CA ARG A 102 -10.75 19.69 19.56
C ARG A 102 -9.44 19.92 18.82
N ARG A 103 -8.60 20.87 19.28
CA ARG A 103 -7.24 21.08 18.72
C ARG A 103 -6.36 19.85 18.91
N GLY A 104 -6.36 19.24 20.10
CA GLY A 104 -5.64 18.00 20.36
C GLY A 104 -6.07 16.86 19.44
N MET A 105 -7.36 16.68 19.23
CA MET A 105 -7.91 15.69 18.31
C MET A 105 -7.52 15.97 16.85
N VAL A 106 -7.58 17.21 16.38
CA VAL A 106 -7.16 17.60 15.03
C VAL A 106 -5.68 17.35 14.82
N LEU A 107 -4.84 17.69 15.81
CA LEU A 107 -3.40 17.43 15.75
C LEU A 107 -3.09 15.91 15.73
N ALA A 108 -3.80 15.11 16.53
CA ALA A 108 -3.64 13.66 16.52
C ALA A 108 -4.03 13.06 15.16
N ILE A 109 -5.15 13.48 14.58
CA ILE A 109 -5.57 13.06 13.24
C ILE A 109 -4.53 13.49 12.19
N ALA A 110 -4.06 14.74 12.24
CA ALA A 110 -3.05 15.24 11.30
C ALA A 110 -1.71 14.46 11.43
N ALA A 111 -1.29 14.15 12.64
CA ALA A 111 -0.10 13.33 12.90
C ALA A 111 -0.27 11.90 12.34
N THR A 112 -1.43 11.27 12.58
CA THR A 112 -1.75 9.94 12.02
C THR A 112 -1.72 9.95 10.49
N VAL A 113 -2.35 10.93 9.85
CA VAL A 113 -2.33 11.09 8.40
C VAL A 113 -0.91 11.32 7.88
N ALA A 114 -0.12 12.15 8.56
CA ALA A 114 1.28 12.39 8.18
C ALA A 114 2.13 11.12 8.29
N ILE A 115 1.94 10.30 9.32
CA ILE A 115 2.62 9.00 9.49
C ILE A 115 2.22 8.04 8.36
N LEU A 116 0.93 7.94 8.02
CA LEU A 116 0.46 7.08 6.93
C LEU A 116 1.01 7.51 5.57
N ILE A 117 0.98 8.82 5.28
CA ILE A 117 1.55 9.36 4.04
C ILE A 117 3.08 9.14 4.01
N GLY A 118 3.77 9.43 5.10
CA GLY A 118 5.22 9.21 5.22
C GLY A 118 5.60 7.75 5.03
N GLY A 119 4.86 6.81 5.64
CA GLY A 119 5.02 5.37 5.47
C GLY A 119 4.79 4.95 4.02
N TYR A 120 3.72 5.45 3.38
CA TYR A 120 3.44 5.17 1.96
C TYR A 120 4.56 5.67 1.04
N LEU A 121 5.04 6.90 1.23
CA LEU A 121 6.14 7.48 0.44
C LEU A 121 7.49 6.80 0.70
N ALA A 122 7.71 6.26 1.89
CA ALA A 122 8.92 5.52 2.24
C ALA A 122 8.94 4.08 1.67
N THR A 123 7.78 3.53 1.30
CA THR A 123 7.65 2.14 0.83
C THR A 123 8.63 1.76 -0.29
N PRO A 124 8.84 2.56 -1.37
CA PRO A 124 9.77 2.19 -2.43
C PRO A 124 11.23 2.11 -1.95
N VAL A 125 11.64 3.06 -1.12
CA VAL A 125 13.01 3.10 -0.56
C VAL A 125 13.24 1.94 0.38
N LEU A 126 12.28 1.65 1.25
CA LEU A 126 12.36 0.53 2.19
C LEU A 126 12.38 -0.81 1.44
N THR A 127 11.54 -0.97 0.43
CA THR A 127 11.50 -2.18 -0.42
C THR A 127 12.84 -2.41 -1.11
N SER A 128 13.41 -1.39 -1.75
CA SER A 128 14.71 -1.53 -2.42
C SER A 128 15.85 -1.82 -1.44
N ALA A 129 15.85 -1.23 -0.26
CA ALA A 129 16.83 -1.52 0.79
C ALA A 129 16.73 -2.98 1.26
N ILE A 130 15.52 -3.50 1.52
CA ILE A 130 15.29 -4.90 1.89
C ILE A 130 15.78 -5.84 0.80
N VAL A 131 15.43 -5.57 -0.46
CA VAL A 131 15.87 -6.39 -1.60
C VAL A 131 17.38 -6.36 -1.76
N ALA A 132 18.03 -5.20 -1.60
CA ALA A 132 19.48 -5.08 -1.65
C ALA A 132 20.21 -5.90 -0.57
N MET A 133 19.61 -5.98 0.64
CA MET A 133 20.12 -6.77 1.75
C MET A 133 19.83 -8.28 1.62
N THR A 134 18.90 -8.67 0.75
CA THR A 134 18.50 -10.09 0.58
C THR A 134 19.58 -10.85 -0.15
N PRO A 135 20.16 -11.92 0.45
CA PRO A 135 21.17 -12.75 -0.22
C PRO A 135 20.61 -13.42 -1.47
N LEU A 136 21.43 -13.49 -2.53
CA LEU A 136 21.04 -14.13 -3.78
C LEU A 136 20.64 -15.60 -3.60
N SER A 137 21.37 -16.33 -2.73
CA SER A 137 21.06 -17.74 -2.43
C SER A 137 19.67 -17.95 -1.86
N PHE A 138 19.21 -16.99 -1.03
CA PHE A 138 17.83 -17.00 -0.53
C PHE A 138 16.83 -16.74 -1.64
N GLU A 139 17.08 -15.74 -2.49
CA GLU A 139 16.21 -15.40 -3.62
C GLU A 139 16.06 -16.56 -4.59
N VAL A 140 17.18 -17.24 -4.95
CA VAL A 140 17.16 -18.43 -5.80
C VAL A 140 16.37 -19.58 -5.15
N LYS A 141 16.57 -19.83 -3.84
CA LYS A 141 15.81 -20.86 -3.11
C LYS A 141 14.32 -20.56 -3.10
N LEU A 142 13.96 -19.30 -2.84
CA LEU A 142 12.59 -18.83 -2.82
C LEU A 142 11.95 -18.99 -4.21
N GLY A 143 12.61 -18.51 -5.25
CA GLY A 143 12.13 -18.61 -6.63
C GLY A 143 11.95 -20.06 -7.08
N ARG A 144 12.87 -20.95 -6.75
CA ARG A 144 12.75 -22.39 -7.04
C ARG A 144 11.53 -23.02 -6.38
N ASN A 145 11.27 -22.67 -5.13
CA ASN A 145 10.09 -23.17 -4.42
C ASN A 145 8.80 -22.70 -5.07
N TYR A 146 8.74 -21.41 -5.48
CA TYR A 146 7.58 -20.87 -6.20
C TYR A 146 7.44 -21.50 -7.58
N ALA A 147 8.54 -21.67 -8.31
CA ALA A 147 8.55 -22.34 -9.61
C ALA A 147 7.97 -23.76 -9.51
N ASN A 148 8.39 -24.54 -8.52
CA ASN A 148 7.86 -25.87 -8.28
C ASN A 148 6.36 -25.82 -7.93
N SER A 149 5.95 -24.92 -7.04
CA SER A 149 4.53 -24.79 -6.67
C SER A 149 3.65 -24.39 -7.86
N ILE A 150 4.14 -23.55 -8.78
CA ILE A 150 3.41 -23.19 -10.01
C ILE A 150 3.30 -24.40 -10.95
N VAL A 151 4.39 -25.15 -11.13
CA VAL A 151 4.38 -26.39 -11.92
C VAL A 151 3.37 -27.38 -11.36
N ASP A 152 3.36 -27.60 -10.04
CA ASP A 152 2.40 -28.48 -9.36
C ASP A 152 0.95 -28.01 -9.53
N LEU A 153 0.74 -26.69 -9.50
CA LEU A 153 -0.60 -26.09 -9.69
C LEU A 153 -1.12 -26.29 -11.12
N VAL A 154 -0.27 -26.14 -12.12
CA VAL A 154 -0.63 -26.21 -13.54
C VAL A 154 -0.71 -27.66 -14.04
N GLY A 155 0.27 -28.48 -13.66
CA GLY A 155 0.45 -29.84 -14.21
C GLY A 155 -0.04 -30.95 -13.27
N GLY A 156 -0.52 -30.61 -12.08
CA GLY A 156 -0.74 -31.58 -11.03
C GLY A 156 0.56 -32.21 -10.53
N LYS A 157 0.44 -33.16 -9.60
CA LYS A 157 1.62 -33.83 -8.98
C LYS A 157 2.48 -34.64 -9.97
N ASP A 158 1.99 -34.86 -11.20
CA ASP A 158 2.65 -35.63 -12.23
C ASP A 158 3.59 -34.79 -13.12
N GLY A 159 3.73 -33.46 -12.86
CA GLY A 159 4.60 -32.55 -13.60
C GLY A 159 4.26 -32.33 -15.08
N LYS A 160 3.10 -32.82 -15.55
CA LYS A 160 2.69 -32.77 -16.97
C LYS A 160 2.38 -31.37 -17.51
N GLY A 161 2.47 -30.33 -16.67
CA GLY A 161 2.24 -28.95 -17.08
C GLY A 161 3.44 -28.25 -17.71
N VAL A 162 4.62 -28.86 -17.70
CA VAL A 162 5.83 -28.33 -18.36
C VAL A 162 5.97 -28.95 -19.73
N CYS A 163 6.14 -28.13 -20.74
CA CYS A 163 6.35 -28.56 -22.12
C CYS A 163 7.87 -28.85 -22.36
N GLU A 164 8.22 -30.06 -22.69
CA GLU A 164 9.61 -30.54 -22.73
C GLU A 164 9.99 -31.22 -24.04
N SER A 165 9.49 -30.76 -25.20
CA SER A 165 9.99 -31.21 -26.48
C SER A 165 11.47 -30.87 -26.64
N ASN A 166 12.33 -31.85 -26.88
CA ASN A 166 13.79 -31.65 -26.96
C ASN A 166 14.18 -30.54 -27.96
N THR A 167 13.57 -30.54 -29.15
CA THR A 167 13.89 -29.56 -30.21
C THR A 167 13.37 -28.17 -29.84
N GLY A 168 12.19 -28.06 -29.24
CA GLY A 168 11.62 -26.79 -28.75
C GLY A 168 12.44 -26.23 -27.59
N ALA A 169 12.82 -27.06 -26.61
CA ALA A 169 13.65 -26.67 -25.49
C ALA A 169 15.05 -26.16 -25.92
N LEU A 170 15.68 -26.79 -26.92
CA LEU A 170 16.93 -26.31 -27.49
C LEU A 170 16.80 -24.97 -28.20
N ALA A 171 15.69 -24.75 -28.92
CA ALA A 171 15.40 -23.46 -29.53
C ALA A 171 15.21 -22.36 -28.49
N LEU A 172 14.44 -22.62 -27.42
CA LEU A 172 14.27 -21.68 -26.28
C LEU A 172 15.61 -21.37 -25.62
N ALA A 173 16.40 -22.39 -25.32
CA ALA A 173 17.73 -22.22 -24.71
C ALA A 173 18.67 -21.37 -25.57
N LYS A 174 18.58 -21.45 -26.91
CA LYS A 174 19.33 -20.61 -27.83
C LYS A 174 18.97 -19.13 -27.72
N ILE A 175 17.68 -18.80 -27.60
CA ILE A 175 17.21 -17.41 -27.33
C ILE A 175 17.73 -16.92 -25.98
N VAL A 176 17.50 -17.68 -24.92
CA VAL A 176 17.92 -17.33 -23.55
C VAL A 176 19.43 -17.11 -23.49
N LYS A 177 20.22 -18.00 -24.09
CA LYS A 177 21.68 -17.89 -24.15
C LYS A 177 22.14 -16.65 -24.89
N GLU A 178 21.46 -16.26 -25.96
CA GLU A 178 21.79 -15.04 -26.71
C GLU A 178 21.50 -13.80 -25.90
N LEU A 179 20.32 -13.70 -25.36
CA LEU A 179 19.93 -12.54 -24.54
C LEU A 179 20.78 -12.40 -23.26
N SER A 180 21.10 -13.54 -22.60
CA SER A 180 21.86 -13.54 -21.33
C SER A 180 23.28 -13.01 -21.46
N ARG A 181 23.85 -12.92 -22.67
CA ARG A 181 25.16 -12.29 -22.92
C ARG A 181 25.14 -10.78 -22.75
N HIS A 182 23.95 -10.17 -22.80
CA HIS A 182 23.74 -8.74 -22.83
C HIS A 182 22.94 -8.23 -21.62
N THR A 183 22.67 -9.11 -20.66
CA THR A 183 21.97 -8.81 -19.40
C THR A 183 22.95 -8.88 -18.22
N HIS A 184 22.50 -8.44 -17.05
CA HIS A 184 23.33 -8.35 -15.84
C HIS A 184 22.71 -9.13 -14.66
N SER A 185 22.03 -10.25 -14.95
CA SER A 185 21.40 -11.03 -13.90
C SER A 185 22.43 -11.56 -12.89
N PRO A 186 22.16 -11.40 -11.60
CA PRO A 186 22.99 -12.01 -10.56
C PRO A 186 22.87 -13.53 -10.50
N ALA A 187 21.81 -14.12 -11.11
CA ALA A 187 21.57 -15.56 -11.18
C ALA A 187 21.41 -16.03 -12.62
N PRO A 188 21.74 -17.30 -12.93
CA PRO A 188 21.43 -17.89 -14.24
C PRO A 188 19.91 -17.89 -14.48
N TYR A 189 19.52 -17.64 -15.73
CA TYR A 189 18.11 -17.76 -16.13
C TYR A 189 17.71 -19.21 -16.31
N GLU A 190 16.58 -19.58 -15.72
CA GLU A 190 15.91 -20.86 -15.93
C GLU A 190 14.52 -20.59 -16.54
N VAL A 191 14.41 -20.74 -17.86
CA VAL A 191 13.18 -20.45 -18.61
C VAL A 191 12.50 -21.76 -18.96
N ARG A 192 11.22 -21.90 -18.62
CA ARG A 192 10.39 -23.08 -18.92
C ARG A 192 9.09 -22.66 -19.62
N VAL A 193 8.55 -23.54 -20.45
CA VAL A 193 7.23 -23.35 -21.04
C VAL A 193 6.21 -24.14 -20.26
N LEU A 194 5.09 -23.51 -19.90
CA LEU A 194 3.96 -24.16 -19.24
C LEU A 194 2.78 -24.33 -20.21
N ASP A 195 2.12 -25.49 -20.16
CA ASP A 195 0.92 -25.78 -20.95
C ASP A 195 -0.30 -25.00 -20.42
N VAL A 196 -0.26 -23.70 -20.48
CA VAL A 196 -1.32 -22.78 -20.07
C VAL A 196 -1.74 -21.97 -21.28
N LYS A 197 -3.05 -21.94 -21.59
CA LYS A 197 -3.60 -21.23 -22.75
C LYS A 197 -3.65 -19.71 -22.60
N MET A 198 -3.39 -19.20 -21.41
CA MET A 198 -3.32 -17.76 -21.16
C MET A 198 -2.15 -17.16 -21.92
N VAL A 199 -2.32 -16.00 -22.54
CA VAL A 199 -1.23 -15.23 -23.16
C VAL A 199 -0.48 -14.50 -22.06
N ASN A 200 0.61 -15.09 -21.57
CA ASN A 200 1.41 -14.50 -20.50
C ASN A 200 2.84 -15.07 -20.45
N ALA A 201 3.73 -14.32 -19.81
CA ALA A 201 4.99 -14.78 -19.26
C ALA A 201 5.13 -14.20 -17.83
N VAL A 202 5.88 -14.87 -16.98
CA VAL A 202 6.04 -14.46 -15.58
C VAL A 202 7.47 -14.64 -15.14
N ALA A 203 8.11 -13.57 -14.72
CA ALA A 203 9.39 -13.60 -14.03
C ALA A 203 9.19 -13.86 -12.53
N LEU A 204 10.02 -14.74 -11.98
CA LEU A 204 10.05 -15.07 -10.55
C LEU A 204 11.41 -14.67 -9.95
N PRO A 205 11.53 -14.57 -8.62
CA PRO A 205 12.81 -14.30 -7.99
C PRO A 205 13.89 -15.33 -8.38
N GLY A 206 15.14 -14.90 -8.41
CA GLY A 206 16.28 -15.80 -8.55
C GLY A 206 16.51 -16.39 -9.95
N GLY A 207 15.96 -15.79 -11.00
CA GLY A 207 16.25 -16.15 -12.39
C GLY A 207 15.22 -17.04 -13.08
N PHE A 208 14.15 -17.42 -12.43
CA PHE A 208 13.13 -18.29 -13.02
C PHE A 208 12.15 -17.47 -13.87
N ILE A 209 11.84 -17.97 -15.07
CA ILE A 209 10.85 -17.35 -15.98
C ILE A 209 9.96 -18.45 -16.55
N PHE A 210 8.67 -18.26 -16.49
CA PHE A 210 7.70 -19.10 -17.16
C PHE A 210 7.12 -18.39 -18.38
N VAL A 211 7.14 -19.08 -19.51
CA VAL A 211 6.45 -18.69 -20.73
C VAL A 211 5.22 -19.58 -20.85
N PHE A 212 4.04 -19.01 -21.00
CA PHE A 212 2.83 -19.81 -21.17
C PHE A 212 2.64 -20.15 -22.65
N ARG A 213 2.11 -21.34 -22.91
CA ARG A 213 1.84 -21.78 -24.30
C ARG A 213 1.02 -20.76 -25.07
N GLY A 214 0.01 -20.15 -24.43
CA GLY A 214 -0.80 -19.11 -25.07
C GLY A 214 -0.01 -17.95 -25.62
N LEU A 215 1.14 -17.59 -25.01
CA LEU A 215 2.04 -16.57 -25.56
C LEU A 215 2.73 -17.06 -26.84
N LEU A 216 3.20 -18.32 -26.87
CA LEU A 216 3.80 -18.93 -28.07
C LEU A 216 2.80 -19.03 -29.22
N ASP A 217 1.55 -19.40 -28.91
CA ASP A 217 0.46 -19.50 -29.88
C ASP A 217 0.08 -18.12 -30.45
N ALA A 218 0.12 -17.06 -29.62
CA ALA A 218 -0.23 -15.70 -30.01
C ALA A 218 0.90 -14.96 -30.73
N ALA A 219 2.16 -15.36 -30.52
CA ALA A 219 3.31 -14.71 -31.12
C ALA A 219 3.32 -14.92 -32.66
N GLN A 220 3.35 -13.84 -33.42
CA GLN A 220 3.36 -13.84 -34.89
C GLN A 220 4.75 -14.04 -35.47
N SER A 221 5.79 -13.72 -34.69
CA SER A 221 7.19 -13.90 -35.07
C SER A 221 8.05 -14.32 -33.89
N GLN A 222 9.26 -14.86 -34.19
CA GLN A 222 10.24 -15.07 -33.12
C GLN A 222 10.65 -13.77 -32.43
N ASP A 223 10.66 -12.65 -33.14
CA ASP A 223 11.07 -11.34 -32.61
C ASP A 223 10.13 -10.82 -31.53
N GLU A 224 8.84 -11.15 -31.64
CA GLU A 224 7.87 -10.83 -30.57
C GLU A 224 8.18 -11.62 -29.29
N LEU A 225 8.40 -12.92 -29.39
CA LEU A 225 8.77 -13.75 -28.25
C LEU A 225 10.12 -13.32 -27.65
N VAL A 226 11.10 -13.03 -28.50
CA VAL A 226 12.42 -12.54 -28.08
C VAL A 226 12.29 -11.21 -27.34
N GLY A 227 11.45 -10.30 -27.82
CA GLY A 227 11.15 -9.03 -27.17
C GLY A 227 10.53 -9.22 -25.79
N VAL A 228 9.50 -10.07 -25.69
CA VAL A 228 8.87 -10.39 -24.41
C VAL A 228 9.85 -11.06 -23.44
N LEU A 229 10.65 -12.00 -23.91
CA LEU A 229 11.68 -12.63 -23.07
C LEU A 229 12.73 -11.63 -22.60
N ALA A 230 13.17 -10.70 -23.44
CA ALA A 230 14.08 -9.63 -23.03
C ALA A 230 13.46 -8.75 -21.92
N HIS A 231 12.16 -8.48 -22.00
CA HIS A 231 11.41 -7.75 -20.97
C HIS A 231 11.32 -8.54 -19.64
N GLU A 232 10.98 -9.85 -19.69
CA GLU A 232 10.95 -10.68 -18.47
C GLU A 232 12.34 -10.83 -17.84
N MET A 233 13.37 -10.97 -18.66
CA MET A 233 14.76 -11.02 -18.19
C MET A 233 15.17 -9.69 -17.54
N ALA A 234 14.71 -8.55 -18.05
CA ALA A 234 14.94 -7.24 -17.43
C ALA A 234 14.25 -7.11 -16.05
N HIS A 235 13.06 -7.69 -15.86
CA HIS A 235 12.43 -7.78 -14.53
C HIS A 235 13.28 -8.58 -13.55
N VAL A 236 13.87 -9.70 -13.99
CA VAL A 236 14.80 -10.51 -13.18
C VAL A 236 16.05 -9.72 -12.81
N ASP A 237 16.70 -9.07 -13.79
CA ASP A 237 17.93 -8.30 -13.59
C ASP A 237 17.74 -7.19 -12.54
N GLN A 238 16.61 -6.52 -12.58
CA GLN A 238 16.26 -5.45 -11.66
C GLN A 238 15.58 -5.94 -10.38
N ARG A 239 15.50 -7.27 -10.21
CA ARG A 239 14.90 -7.93 -9.03
C ARG A 239 13.46 -7.48 -8.76
N HIS A 240 12.70 -7.06 -9.77
CA HIS A 240 11.32 -6.62 -9.64
C HIS A 240 10.41 -7.68 -9.02
N PRO A 241 10.54 -9.01 -9.32
CA PRO A 241 9.75 -10.04 -8.64
C PRO A 241 9.96 -10.05 -7.13
N MET A 242 11.22 -9.87 -6.68
CA MET A 242 11.52 -9.80 -5.25
C MET A 242 10.96 -8.53 -4.62
N GLN A 243 11.05 -7.39 -5.31
CA GLN A 243 10.43 -6.14 -4.85
C GLN A 243 8.90 -6.26 -4.72
N ALA A 244 8.25 -6.95 -5.66
CA ALA A 244 6.82 -7.21 -5.62
C ALA A 244 6.43 -8.06 -4.40
N LEU A 245 7.20 -9.10 -4.09
CA LEU A 245 7.01 -9.93 -2.90
C LEU A 245 7.18 -9.14 -1.61
N VAL A 246 8.26 -8.37 -1.48
CA VAL A 246 8.50 -7.54 -0.30
C VAL A 246 7.37 -6.52 -0.11
N ARG A 247 6.86 -5.96 -1.20
CA ARG A 247 5.75 -5.00 -1.15
C ARG A 247 4.44 -5.64 -0.72
N SER A 248 4.15 -6.86 -1.20
CA SER A 248 2.91 -7.58 -0.90
C SER A 248 2.91 -8.22 0.49
N TYR A 249 4.04 -8.76 0.92
CA TYR A 249 4.15 -9.57 2.14
C TYR A 249 4.97 -8.91 3.25
N GLY A 250 5.76 -7.87 2.94
CA GLY A 250 6.44 -7.03 3.92
C GLY A 250 7.18 -7.81 5.02
N ILE A 251 6.79 -7.56 6.25
CA ILE A 251 7.42 -8.14 7.46
C ILE A 251 7.25 -9.67 7.53
N SER A 252 6.15 -10.23 7.01
CA SER A 252 5.94 -11.69 7.05
C SER A 252 6.98 -12.45 6.23
N LEU A 253 7.36 -11.91 5.06
CA LEU A 253 8.45 -12.47 4.26
C LEU A 253 9.79 -12.42 5.00
N LEU A 254 10.07 -11.31 5.68
CA LEU A 254 11.29 -11.17 6.50
C LEU A 254 11.30 -12.16 7.68
N SER A 255 10.15 -12.35 8.32
CA SER A 255 9.99 -13.33 9.39
C SER A 255 10.28 -14.75 8.90
N ASP A 256 9.74 -15.15 7.74
CA ASP A 256 9.99 -16.45 7.14
C ASP A 256 11.48 -16.63 6.74
N MET A 257 12.13 -15.55 6.27
CA MET A 257 13.57 -15.54 6.00
C MET A 257 14.41 -15.82 7.26
N MET A 258 14.01 -15.23 8.39
CA MET A 258 14.80 -15.32 9.65
C MET A 258 14.49 -16.57 10.45
N PHE A 259 13.26 -17.06 10.42
CA PHE A 259 12.79 -18.12 11.33
C PHE A 259 12.32 -19.40 10.62
N GLY A 260 12.42 -19.48 9.29
CA GLY A 260 12.09 -20.69 8.53
C GLY A 260 10.60 -21.00 8.47
N GLY A 261 9.74 -19.98 8.49
CA GLY A 261 8.28 -20.12 8.38
C GLY A 261 7.80 -20.66 7.03
N SER A 262 6.56 -21.14 6.98
CA SER A 262 5.96 -21.79 5.81
C SER A 262 4.78 -21.01 5.19
N ALA A 263 4.86 -19.66 5.15
CA ALA A 263 3.80 -18.82 4.54
C ALA A 263 3.60 -19.04 3.02
N MET A 264 4.18 -20.09 2.46
CA MET A 264 4.34 -20.30 1.02
C MET A 264 3.05 -20.68 0.26
N GLY A 265 2.00 -21.13 0.95
CA GLY A 265 0.82 -21.69 0.26
C GLY A 265 -0.05 -20.68 -0.50
N GLY A 266 0.01 -19.36 -0.15
CA GLY A 266 -0.79 -18.30 -0.80
C GLY A 266 -0.03 -17.47 -1.83
N VAL A 267 1.30 -17.61 -1.91
CA VAL A 267 2.15 -16.69 -2.67
C VAL A 267 2.24 -17.04 -4.15
N SER A 268 2.11 -18.33 -4.50
CA SER A 268 2.22 -18.78 -5.89
C SER A 268 1.13 -18.19 -6.80
N SER A 269 -0.12 -18.11 -6.32
CA SER A 269 -1.22 -17.48 -7.05
C SER A 269 -1.05 -15.96 -7.14
N THR A 270 -0.49 -15.36 -6.10
CA THR A 270 -0.24 -13.91 -6.06
C THR A 270 0.83 -13.52 -7.07
N LEU A 271 1.94 -14.26 -7.20
CA LEU A 271 2.98 -13.97 -8.19
C LEU A 271 2.47 -14.02 -9.63
N MET A 272 1.54 -14.95 -9.92
CA MET A 272 0.91 -15.05 -11.24
C MET A 272 -0.06 -13.89 -11.55
N SER A 273 -0.52 -13.14 -10.54
CA SER A 273 -1.47 -12.04 -10.67
C SER A 273 -0.90 -10.69 -10.22
N THR A 274 0.36 -10.64 -9.76
CA THR A 274 0.98 -9.39 -9.28
C THR A 274 1.32 -8.50 -10.46
N SER A 275 0.73 -7.30 -10.50
CA SER A 275 1.13 -6.26 -11.45
C SER A 275 2.33 -5.49 -10.93
N TYR A 276 3.23 -5.16 -11.83
CA TYR A 276 4.37 -4.30 -11.55
C TYR A 276 3.95 -2.81 -11.51
N SER A 277 4.74 -1.99 -10.81
CA SER A 277 4.52 -0.55 -10.84
C SER A 277 4.91 0.01 -12.22
N ARG A 278 4.30 1.15 -12.61
CA ARG A 278 4.65 1.85 -13.86
C ARG A 278 6.15 2.10 -14.00
N ASN A 279 6.82 2.50 -12.92
CA ASN A 279 8.27 2.71 -12.93
C ASN A 279 9.06 1.42 -13.18
N ALA A 280 8.60 0.29 -12.65
CA ALA A 280 9.22 -1.01 -12.89
C ALA A 280 9.02 -1.47 -14.33
N GLU A 281 7.84 -1.26 -14.92
CA GLU A 281 7.57 -1.51 -16.33
C GLU A 281 8.44 -0.65 -17.24
N GLU A 282 8.53 0.64 -16.96
CA GLU A 282 9.35 1.58 -17.71
C GLU A 282 10.84 1.21 -17.69
N ALA A 283 11.33 0.79 -16.53
CA ALA A 283 12.70 0.35 -16.37
C ALA A 283 12.94 -0.98 -17.10
N ALA A 284 12.00 -1.93 -17.03
CA ALA A 284 12.10 -3.21 -17.74
C ALA A 284 12.05 -3.02 -19.27
N ASP A 285 11.15 -2.17 -19.78
CA ASP A 285 11.08 -1.85 -21.20
C ASP A 285 12.38 -1.23 -21.71
N SER A 286 12.93 -0.26 -20.96
CA SER A 286 14.19 0.39 -21.33
C SER A 286 15.36 -0.59 -21.36
N ALA A 287 15.46 -1.47 -20.37
CA ALA A 287 16.50 -2.50 -20.31
C ALA A 287 16.31 -3.57 -21.38
N ALA A 288 15.08 -3.95 -21.70
CA ALA A 288 14.79 -4.87 -22.81
C ALA A 288 15.26 -4.30 -24.16
N VAL A 289 14.90 -3.04 -24.46
CA VAL A 289 15.34 -2.34 -25.67
C VAL A 289 16.87 -2.26 -25.73
N GLU A 290 17.53 -1.92 -24.62
CA GLU A 290 18.99 -1.86 -24.55
C GLU A 290 19.62 -3.25 -24.82
N THR A 291 19.07 -4.30 -24.21
CA THR A 291 19.52 -5.70 -24.42
C THR A 291 19.39 -6.12 -25.88
N LEU A 292 18.25 -5.83 -26.50
CA LEU A 292 18.01 -6.14 -27.91
C LEU A 292 18.99 -5.38 -28.82
N HIS A 293 19.24 -4.10 -28.56
CA HIS A 293 20.22 -3.31 -29.32
C HIS A 293 21.66 -3.88 -29.20
N LYS A 294 22.10 -4.18 -27.98
CA LYS A 294 23.43 -4.77 -27.73
C LYS A 294 23.59 -6.12 -28.42
N ALA A 295 22.50 -6.89 -28.52
CA ALA A 295 22.47 -8.17 -29.21
C ALA A 295 22.34 -8.06 -30.74
N ASN A 296 22.19 -6.83 -31.28
CA ASN A 296 21.86 -6.56 -32.67
C ASN A 296 20.57 -7.28 -33.14
N LEU A 297 19.55 -7.26 -32.26
CA LEU A 297 18.21 -7.81 -32.49
C LEU A 297 17.19 -6.69 -32.71
N SER A 298 16.09 -7.02 -33.40
CA SER A 298 15.00 -6.05 -33.63
C SER A 298 14.19 -5.78 -32.38
N THR A 299 13.92 -4.50 -32.08
CA THR A 299 12.94 -4.09 -31.07
C THR A 299 11.53 -4.05 -31.61
N GLN A 300 11.37 -4.15 -32.94
CA GLN A 300 10.06 -4.03 -33.61
C GLN A 300 9.09 -5.14 -33.14
N GLY A 301 9.59 -6.37 -32.91
CA GLY A 301 8.75 -7.45 -32.41
C GLY A 301 8.08 -7.12 -31.06
N LEU A 302 8.83 -6.52 -30.12
CA LEU A 302 8.27 -6.07 -28.84
C LEU A 302 7.22 -4.98 -29.03
N ALA A 303 7.49 -4.02 -29.94
CA ALA A 303 6.56 -2.95 -30.26
C ALA A 303 5.25 -3.49 -30.88
N ASP A 304 5.36 -4.42 -31.82
CA ASP A 304 4.21 -5.02 -32.50
C ASP A 304 3.36 -5.87 -31.54
N PHE A 305 4.01 -6.59 -30.62
CA PHE A 305 3.31 -7.31 -29.56
C PHE A 305 2.50 -6.35 -28.68
N PHE A 306 3.11 -5.25 -28.21
CA PHE A 306 2.40 -4.25 -27.41
C PHE A 306 1.28 -3.55 -28.16
N ALA A 307 1.48 -3.24 -29.44
CA ALA A 307 0.45 -2.64 -30.28
C ALA A 307 -0.80 -3.52 -30.39
N ARG A 308 -0.61 -4.81 -30.57
CA ARG A 308 -1.72 -5.77 -30.62
C ARG A 308 -2.44 -5.90 -29.29
N LEU A 309 -1.71 -5.90 -28.18
CA LEU A 309 -2.30 -5.94 -26.85
C LEU A 309 -3.14 -4.67 -26.59
N ALA A 310 -2.61 -3.48 -26.96
CA ALA A 310 -3.33 -2.22 -26.80
C ALA A 310 -4.62 -2.18 -27.63
N ALA A 311 -4.58 -2.64 -28.89
CA ALA A 311 -5.75 -2.70 -29.76
C ALA A 311 -6.85 -3.62 -29.19
N GLN A 312 -6.47 -4.74 -28.57
CA GLN A 312 -7.43 -5.67 -27.94
C GLN A 312 -8.05 -5.10 -26.66
N GLU A 313 -7.32 -4.25 -25.93
CA GLU A 313 -7.82 -3.54 -24.76
C GLU A 313 -8.90 -2.51 -25.15
N GLU A 314 -8.68 -1.75 -26.25
CA GLU A 314 -9.63 -0.76 -26.75
C GLU A 314 -10.94 -1.40 -27.27
N ASP A 315 -10.87 -2.55 -27.91
CA ASP A 315 -12.03 -3.28 -28.43
C ASP A 315 -12.92 -3.93 -27.35
N GLY A 316 -12.57 -3.74 -26.05
CA GLY A 316 -13.32 -4.34 -24.94
C GLY A 316 -13.31 -5.87 -24.95
N GLY A 317 -12.42 -6.47 -25.71
CA GLY A 317 -12.27 -7.90 -25.85
C GLY A 317 -11.76 -8.53 -24.56
N LEU A 318 -12.50 -9.51 -24.03
CA LEU A 318 -12.09 -10.36 -22.92
C LEU A 318 -10.84 -11.25 -23.24
N GLY A 319 -10.09 -10.87 -24.29
CA GLY A 319 -9.22 -11.80 -24.99
C GLY A 319 -7.89 -12.14 -24.33
N LEU A 320 -7.22 -11.24 -23.60
CA LEU A 320 -5.86 -11.48 -23.06
C LEU A 320 -5.66 -10.92 -21.62
N PRO A 321 -6.47 -11.34 -20.63
CA PRO A 321 -6.35 -10.77 -19.27
C PRO A 321 -5.02 -11.11 -18.59
N GLY A 322 -4.24 -12.03 -19.10
CA GLY A 322 -3.01 -12.49 -18.46
C GLY A 322 -1.90 -11.45 -18.47
N PHE A 323 -1.37 -11.11 -19.64
CA PHE A 323 -0.22 -10.20 -19.78
C PHE A 323 -0.57 -8.77 -19.36
N LEU A 324 -1.73 -8.27 -19.81
CA LEU A 324 -2.20 -6.92 -19.46
C LEU A 324 -2.45 -6.74 -17.96
N SER A 325 -2.91 -7.77 -17.26
CA SER A 325 -3.16 -7.68 -15.82
C SER A 325 -1.86 -7.60 -15.00
N THR A 326 -0.79 -8.20 -15.49
CA THR A 326 0.54 -8.19 -14.84
C THR A 326 1.41 -7.03 -15.31
N HIS A 327 1.20 -6.54 -16.55
CA HIS A 327 1.98 -5.50 -17.22
C HIS A 327 1.09 -4.40 -17.80
N PRO A 328 0.61 -3.45 -17.00
CA PRO A 328 -0.31 -2.40 -17.45
C PRO A 328 0.35 -1.36 -18.39
N ASP A 329 -0.47 -0.49 -18.98
CA ASP A 329 -0.06 0.70 -19.78
C ASP A 329 0.62 0.41 -21.14
N THR A 330 0.07 -0.50 -21.93
CA THR A 330 0.65 -0.97 -23.21
C THR A 330 0.87 0.12 -24.27
N GLY A 331 0.01 1.13 -24.38
CA GLY A 331 0.12 2.17 -25.42
C GLY A 331 1.34 3.11 -25.27
N VAL A 332 1.81 3.35 -24.05
CA VAL A 332 3.06 4.12 -23.82
C VAL A 332 4.27 3.26 -24.13
N ARG A 333 4.20 1.96 -23.81
CA ARG A 333 5.25 0.97 -23.96
C ARG A 333 5.54 0.69 -25.44
N GLU A 334 4.50 0.62 -26.29
CA GLU A 334 4.64 0.51 -27.74
C GLU A 334 5.53 1.60 -28.32
N ARG A 335 5.25 2.89 -27.98
CA ARG A 335 6.04 4.02 -28.48
C ARG A 335 7.52 3.94 -28.08
N ARG A 336 7.81 3.42 -26.88
CA ARG A 336 9.17 3.26 -26.40
C ARG A 336 9.89 2.14 -27.15
N ALA A 337 9.23 1.02 -27.38
CA ALA A 337 9.79 -0.11 -28.15
C ALA A 337 10.03 0.23 -29.63
N ARG A 338 9.28 1.18 -30.21
CA ARG A 338 9.47 1.68 -31.59
C ARG A 338 10.70 2.55 -31.80
N MET A 339 11.62 2.66 -30.84
CA MET A 339 12.89 3.35 -31.09
C MET A 339 13.66 2.70 -32.26
N PRO A 340 14.38 3.50 -33.07
CA PRO A 340 15.07 2.99 -34.25
C PRO A 340 15.97 1.82 -33.89
N SER A 341 15.59 0.63 -34.27
CA SER A 341 16.44 -0.57 -34.19
C SER A 341 17.07 -0.79 -35.56
N GLY A 342 18.32 -1.24 -35.56
CA GLY A 342 18.94 -1.75 -36.78
C GLY A 342 18.12 -2.90 -37.39
N GLN A 343 18.47 -3.33 -38.61
CA GLN A 343 17.92 -4.54 -39.19
C GLN A 343 18.37 -5.73 -38.31
N GLY A 344 17.48 -6.15 -37.41
CA GLY A 344 17.75 -7.22 -36.46
C GLY A 344 17.99 -8.55 -37.18
N ARG A 345 18.93 -9.34 -36.67
CA ARG A 345 19.15 -10.71 -37.14
C ARG A 345 18.19 -11.69 -36.46
N ALA A 346 17.76 -12.70 -37.18
CA ALA A 346 17.01 -13.80 -36.58
C ALA A 346 17.93 -14.66 -35.68
N ILE A 347 17.46 -15.06 -34.50
CA ILE A 347 18.17 -16.00 -33.62
C ILE A 347 17.90 -17.42 -34.06
N LEU A 348 16.66 -17.76 -34.37
CA LEU A 348 16.22 -19.08 -34.76
C LEU A 348 16.06 -19.19 -36.27
N ARG A 349 16.35 -20.35 -36.83
CA ARG A 349 15.93 -20.74 -38.19
C ARG A 349 14.43 -21.10 -38.16
N ASP A 350 13.77 -21.09 -39.30
CA ASP A 350 12.33 -21.38 -39.40
C ASP A 350 11.91 -22.70 -38.75
N GLY A 351 12.71 -23.75 -38.94
CA GLY A 351 12.46 -25.07 -38.34
C GLY A 351 12.62 -25.04 -36.80
N GLU A 352 13.57 -24.27 -36.28
CA GLU A 352 13.74 -24.09 -34.82
C GLU A 352 12.60 -23.29 -34.22
N TRP A 353 12.14 -22.24 -34.91
CA TRP A 353 10.98 -21.45 -34.49
C TRP A 353 9.70 -22.29 -34.46
N LYS A 354 9.49 -23.09 -35.53
CA LYS A 354 8.35 -24.05 -35.57
C LYS A 354 8.41 -25.02 -34.39
N ALA A 355 9.56 -25.64 -34.15
CA ALA A 355 9.75 -26.57 -33.04
C ALA A 355 9.49 -25.95 -31.68
N LEU A 356 9.84 -24.67 -31.49
CA LEU A 356 9.55 -23.95 -30.26
C LEU A 356 8.04 -23.69 -30.10
N ARG A 357 7.34 -23.30 -31.13
CA ARG A 357 5.88 -23.14 -31.11
C ARG A 357 5.13 -24.43 -30.80
N GLU A 358 5.67 -25.55 -31.25
CA GLU A 358 5.11 -26.90 -31.05
C GLU A 358 5.71 -27.60 -29.82
N ILE A 359 6.35 -26.88 -28.88
CA ILE A 359 7.03 -27.47 -27.71
C ILE A 359 6.10 -28.25 -26.78
N CYS A 360 4.80 -27.92 -26.78
CA CYS A 360 3.76 -28.56 -25.96
C CYS A 360 2.95 -29.64 -26.72
N THR A 361 3.32 -30.01 -27.93
CA THR A 361 2.59 -31.01 -28.74
C THR A 361 3.31 -32.38 -28.76
#